data_c62f6d9a0d848fbb73cc681642d51154
#
_entry.id   c62f6d9a0d848fbb73cc681642d51154
#
_cell.length_a   1.000
_cell.length_b   1.000
_cell.length_c   1.000
_cell.angle_alpha   90.00
_cell.angle_beta   90.00
_cell.angle_gamma   90.00
#
_symmetry.space_group_name_H-M   'P 1'
#
loop_
_entity.id
_entity.type
_entity.pdbx_description
1 polymer ?
#
loop_
_entity_poly.entity_id
_entity_poly.type
_entity_poly.pdbx_seq_one_letter_code
_entity_poly.pdbx_strand_id
1 'polypeptide(L)'
;GHPYSAYESGDWELCYLLDQNGYLLGRCLVNLPTGTHSAIYGVSSPSIQMLKEEMRKLGYTQVSEDAEEWDGSRLKYIKDTWYNEEDEDIPVFLMPYVDLFNGYAYHDRKYIYLSVSSDRPKGTYYVDPFESSGFNER
;
A
#
# COMPACT_ATOMS: atom_id res chain seq x y z
N GLY A 1 10.37 0.83 10.93
CA GLY A 1 9.48 -0.31 10.77
C GLY A 1 9.52 -0.92 9.38
N HIS A 2 9.05 -2.11 9.26
CA HIS A 2 8.97 -2.81 7.99
C HIS A 2 7.81 -2.25 7.16
N PRO A 3 8.00 -1.94 5.85
CA PRO A 3 6.94 -1.36 5.02
C PRO A 3 5.66 -2.18 4.99
N TYR A 4 5.76 -3.49 5.03
CA TYR A 4 4.59 -4.37 4.95
C TYR A 4 3.72 -4.33 6.20
N SER A 5 4.22 -3.85 7.33
CA SER A 5 3.42 -3.72 8.53
C SER A 5 2.29 -2.69 8.39
N ALA A 6 2.41 -1.77 7.43
CA ALA A 6 1.36 -0.79 7.15
C ALA A 6 0.05 -1.44 6.72
N TYR A 7 0.12 -2.62 6.13
CA TYR A 7 -1.06 -3.32 5.62
C TYR A 7 -1.74 -4.21 6.67
N GLU A 8 -1.26 -4.18 7.89
CA GLU A 8 -1.83 -4.95 9.00
C GLU A 8 -2.95 -4.22 9.71
N SER A 9 -3.54 -3.21 9.07
CA SER A 9 -4.60 -2.39 9.65
C SER A 9 -5.99 -3.05 9.66
N GLY A 10 -6.13 -4.21 9.04
CA GLY A 10 -7.42 -4.87 8.88
C GLY A 10 -8.14 -4.55 7.58
N ASP A 11 -7.74 -3.48 6.88
CA ASP A 11 -8.31 -3.14 5.57
C ASP A 11 -7.59 -3.87 4.42
N TRP A 12 -6.42 -4.43 4.67
CA TRP A 12 -5.54 -4.94 3.63
C TRP A 12 -5.01 -6.33 3.94
N GLU A 13 -4.68 -7.04 2.88
CA GLU A 13 -4.00 -8.34 2.98
C GLU A 13 -3.02 -8.47 1.83
N LEU A 14 -1.82 -8.97 2.14
CA LEU A 14 -0.82 -9.28 1.12
C LEU A 14 -0.99 -10.73 0.71
N CYS A 15 -1.12 -10.96 -0.60
CA CYS A 15 -1.28 -12.29 -1.15
C CYS A 15 -0.05 -12.67 -1.96
N TYR A 16 0.43 -13.87 -1.73
CA TYR A 16 1.63 -14.40 -2.38
C TYR A 16 1.32 -15.69 -3.10
N LEU A 17 1.94 -15.86 -4.26
CA LEU A 17 2.00 -17.13 -4.96
C LEU A 17 3.41 -17.68 -4.77
N LEU A 18 3.51 -18.88 -4.20
CA LEU A 18 4.79 -19.53 -3.95
C LEU A 18 4.89 -20.81 -4.76
N ASP A 19 6.11 -21.17 -5.17
CA ASP A 19 6.32 -22.47 -5.76
C ASP A 19 6.45 -23.55 -4.67
N GLN A 20 6.62 -24.80 -5.09
CA GLN A 20 6.71 -25.93 -4.16
C GLN A 20 7.92 -25.86 -3.23
N ASN A 21 8.90 -25.05 -3.56
CA ASN A 21 10.10 -24.84 -2.75
C ASN A 21 10.01 -23.59 -1.87
N GLY A 22 8.89 -22.89 -1.93
CA GLY A 22 8.67 -21.67 -1.15
C GLY A 22 9.19 -20.40 -1.78
N TYR A 23 9.65 -20.45 -3.04
CA TYR A 23 10.09 -19.24 -3.73
C TYR A 23 8.91 -18.43 -4.22
N LEU A 24 9.03 -17.11 -4.10
CA LEU A 24 7.98 -16.17 -4.49
C LEU A 24 7.83 -16.12 -6.01
N LEU A 25 6.65 -16.47 -6.51
CA LEU A 25 6.32 -16.39 -7.94
C LEU A 25 5.50 -15.15 -8.27
N GLY A 26 4.73 -14.65 -7.33
CA GLY A 26 3.91 -13.47 -7.55
C GLY A 26 3.31 -12.94 -6.27
N ARG A 27 2.82 -11.71 -6.34
CA ARG A 27 2.21 -11.04 -5.19
C ARG A 27 1.20 -9.99 -5.64
N CYS A 28 0.25 -9.71 -4.78
CA CYS A 28 -0.63 -8.56 -4.92
C CYS A 28 -1.14 -8.14 -3.56
N LEU A 29 -1.74 -6.96 -3.53
CA LEU A 29 -2.35 -6.38 -2.35
C LEU A 29 -3.86 -6.48 -2.49
N VAL A 30 -4.56 -6.92 -1.46
CA VAL A 30 -6.01 -7.02 -1.43
C VAL A 30 -6.55 -5.98 -0.47
N ASN A 31 -7.59 -5.27 -0.90
CA ASN A 31 -8.35 -4.36 -0.07
C ASN A 31 -9.63 -5.08 0.34
N LEU A 32 -9.72 -5.45 1.61
CA LEU A 32 -10.82 -6.27 2.11
C LEU A 32 -12.17 -5.58 2.06
N PRO A 33 -12.29 -4.29 2.48
CA PRO A 33 -13.58 -3.62 2.45
C PRO A 33 -14.25 -3.56 1.08
N THR A 34 -13.44 -3.44 0.01
CA THR A 34 -13.99 -3.29 -1.34
C THR A 34 -13.93 -4.59 -2.15
N GLY A 35 -13.26 -5.62 -1.65
CA GLY A 35 -13.11 -6.87 -2.39
C GLY A 35 -12.31 -6.72 -3.68
N THR A 36 -11.32 -5.83 -3.67
CA THR A 36 -10.49 -5.56 -4.85
C THR A 36 -9.04 -5.91 -4.58
N HIS A 37 -8.30 -6.14 -5.66
CA HIS A 37 -6.86 -6.38 -5.57
C HIS A 37 -6.10 -5.42 -6.47
N SER A 38 -4.86 -5.18 -6.11
CA SER A 38 -3.94 -4.35 -6.88
C SER A 38 -3.50 -5.03 -8.17
N ALA A 39 -2.69 -4.35 -8.95
CA ALA A 39 -1.94 -4.98 -10.00
C ALA A 39 -1.14 -6.16 -9.43
N ILE A 40 -0.95 -7.17 -10.24
CA ILE A 40 -0.24 -8.39 -9.83
C ILE A 40 1.17 -8.33 -10.36
N TYR A 41 2.13 -8.53 -9.47
CA TYR A 41 3.53 -8.62 -9.82
C TYR A 41 3.95 -10.08 -9.79
N GLY A 42 4.70 -10.51 -10.78
CA GLY A 42 5.13 -11.89 -10.85
C GLY A 42 6.40 -12.04 -11.65
N VAL A 43 7.09 -13.18 -11.45
CA VAL A 43 8.35 -13.47 -12.11
C VAL A 43 8.17 -13.85 -13.58
N SER A 44 6.94 -14.16 -13.99
CA SER A 44 6.64 -14.57 -15.37
C SER A 44 5.16 -14.32 -15.66
N SER A 45 4.80 -14.27 -16.93
CA SER A 45 3.41 -14.15 -17.34
C SER A 45 2.54 -15.31 -16.84
N PRO A 46 2.98 -16.58 -16.89
CA PRO A 46 2.20 -17.66 -16.29
C PRO A 46 1.94 -17.47 -14.79
N SER A 47 2.92 -17.01 -14.04
CA SER A 47 2.75 -16.77 -12.60
C SER A 47 1.73 -15.66 -12.34
N ILE A 48 1.77 -14.60 -13.11
CA ILE A 48 0.80 -13.51 -13.02
C ILE A 48 -0.62 -14.04 -13.28
N GLN A 49 -0.78 -14.84 -14.33
CA GLN A 49 -2.08 -15.41 -14.67
C GLN A 49 -2.59 -16.37 -13.60
N MET A 50 -1.71 -17.16 -13.01
CA MET A 50 -2.09 -18.07 -11.92
C MET A 50 -2.63 -17.29 -10.71
N LEU A 51 -1.93 -16.24 -10.30
CA LEU A 51 -2.38 -15.44 -9.15
C LEU A 51 -3.66 -14.67 -9.48
N LYS A 52 -3.77 -14.18 -10.70
CA LYS A 52 -4.99 -13.51 -11.17
C LYS A 52 -6.20 -14.45 -11.08
N GLU A 53 -6.03 -15.68 -11.50
CA GLU A 53 -7.10 -16.68 -11.44
C GLU A 53 -7.46 -17.02 -9.99
N GLU A 54 -6.47 -17.12 -9.10
CA GLU A 54 -6.74 -17.36 -7.70
C GLU A 54 -7.53 -16.20 -7.06
N MET A 55 -7.20 -14.95 -7.40
CA MET A 55 -7.95 -13.79 -6.92
C MET A 55 -9.40 -13.86 -7.41
N ARG A 56 -9.59 -14.21 -8.68
CA ARG A 56 -10.94 -14.37 -9.25
C ARG A 56 -11.74 -15.41 -8.50
N LYS A 57 -11.13 -16.57 -8.21
CA LYS A 57 -11.79 -17.65 -7.47
C LYS A 57 -12.19 -17.23 -6.07
N LEU A 58 -11.39 -16.38 -5.43
CA LEU A 58 -11.70 -15.86 -4.11
C LEU A 58 -12.73 -14.73 -4.13
N GLY A 59 -13.17 -14.33 -5.31
CA GLY A 59 -14.18 -13.28 -5.45
C GLY A 59 -13.65 -11.87 -5.51
N TYR A 60 -12.35 -11.70 -5.64
CA TYR A 60 -11.75 -10.37 -5.76
C TYR A 60 -11.69 -9.93 -7.22
N THR A 61 -11.88 -8.64 -7.43
CA THR A 61 -11.74 -8.02 -8.75
C THR A 61 -10.57 -7.04 -8.74
N GLN A 62 -9.97 -6.85 -9.90
CA GLN A 62 -8.89 -5.89 -9.99
C GLN A 62 -9.43 -4.49 -9.78
N VAL A 63 -8.74 -3.68 -8.99
CA VAL A 63 -9.10 -2.30 -8.73
C VAL A 63 -9.08 -1.51 -10.05
N SER A 64 -9.88 -0.45 -10.12
CA SER A 64 -9.90 0.43 -11.28
C SER A 64 -8.53 1.07 -11.51
N GLU A 65 -8.35 1.64 -12.70
CA GLU A 65 -7.08 2.22 -13.11
C GLU A 65 -6.57 3.28 -12.13
N ASP A 66 -7.48 4.08 -11.58
CA ASP A 66 -7.14 5.14 -10.62
C ASP A 66 -7.23 4.69 -9.18
N ALA A 67 -7.64 3.46 -8.94
CA ALA A 67 -7.84 2.90 -7.61
C ALA A 67 -8.76 3.74 -6.73
N GLU A 68 -9.76 4.38 -7.32
CA GLU A 68 -10.70 5.24 -6.58
C GLU A 68 -11.49 4.49 -5.52
N GLU A 69 -11.68 3.18 -5.71
CA GLU A 69 -12.37 2.34 -4.73
C GLU A 69 -11.67 2.35 -3.38
N TRP A 70 -10.40 2.70 -3.36
CA TRP A 70 -9.59 2.70 -2.14
C TRP A 70 -9.70 4.01 -1.35
N ASP A 71 -10.53 4.95 -1.82
CA ASP A 71 -10.79 6.17 -1.07
C ASP A 71 -11.32 5.84 0.33
N GLY A 72 -10.76 6.45 1.32
CA GLY A 72 -11.13 6.22 2.72
C GLY A 72 -10.48 5.01 3.37
N SER A 73 -9.74 4.21 2.63
CA SER A 73 -9.03 3.06 3.19
C SER A 73 -7.89 3.51 4.08
N ARG A 74 -7.65 2.75 5.15
CA ARG A 74 -6.64 3.07 6.14
C ARG A 74 -5.42 2.18 5.98
N LEU A 75 -4.27 2.77 6.18
CA LEU A 75 -3.01 2.06 6.30
C LEU A 75 -2.45 2.29 7.69
N LYS A 76 -1.80 1.30 8.22
CA LYS A 76 -1.13 1.46 9.50
C LYS A 76 -0.01 2.48 9.36
N TYR A 77 0.03 3.39 10.29
CA TYR A 77 1.02 4.42 10.33
C TYR A 77 2.39 3.83 10.67
N ILE A 78 3.37 4.10 9.84
CA ILE A 78 4.74 3.68 10.08
C ILE A 78 5.55 4.91 10.47
N LYS A 79 6.12 4.86 11.66
CA LYS A 79 7.00 5.89 12.14
C LYS A 79 8.42 5.34 12.14
N ASP A 80 9.32 6.07 11.55
CA ASP A 80 10.73 5.72 11.56
C ASP A 80 11.55 6.95 11.93
N THR A 81 12.82 6.76 12.17
CA THR A 81 13.73 7.82 12.51
C THR A 81 14.71 8.02 11.37
N TRP A 82 14.90 9.24 10.99
CA TRP A 82 15.74 9.63 9.88
C TRP A 82 16.82 10.58 10.34
N TYR A 83 18.05 10.38 9.93
CA TYR A 83 19.13 11.32 10.17
C TYR A 83 19.23 12.31 9.02
N ASN A 84 19.25 13.60 9.36
CA ASN A 84 19.49 14.63 8.37
C ASN A 84 20.97 15.07 8.43
N GLU A 85 21.33 16.03 7.61
CA GLU A 85 22.72 16.53 7.52
C GLU A 85 23.19 17.22 8.81
N GLU A 86 22.28 17.64 9.67
CA GLU A 86 22.58 18.26 10.95
C GLU A 86 22.66 17.23 12.09
N ASP A 87 22.63 15.95 11.76
CA ASP A 87 22.68 14.85 12.72
C ASP A 87 21.54 14.85 13.73
N GLU A 88 20.40 15.35 13.34
CA GLU A 88 19.21 15.30 14.15
C GLU A 88 18.33 14.12 13.77
N ASP A 89 17.79 13.48 14.79
CA ASP A 89 16.79 12.44 14.57
C ASP A 89 15.45 13.05 14.22
N ILE A 90 15.04 12.90 12.99
CA ILE A 90 13.77 13.44 12.52
C ILE A 90 12.77 12.28 12.41
N PRO A 91 11.60 12.38 13.08
CA PRO A 91 10.56 11.40 12.87
C PRO A 91 10.06 11.44 11.42
N VAL A 92 10.13 10.33 10.75
CA VAL A 92 9.68 10.20 9.36
C VAL A 92 8.43 9.33 9.33
N PHE A 93 7.42 9.84 8.65
CA PHE A 93 6.16 9.15 8.48
C PHE A 93 6.15 8.56 7.07
N LEU A 94 6.41 7.27 6.98
CA LEU A 94 6.52 6.61 5.70
C LEU A 94 5.15 6.23 5.18
N MET A 95 4.89 6.64 3.97
CA MET A 95 3.73 6.16 3.24
C MET A 95 4.15 4.95 2.43
N PRO A 96 3.55 3.77 2.66
CA PRO A 96 3.83 2.62 1.82
C PRO A 96 3.37 2.88 0.40
N TYR A 97 4.05 2.25 -0.54
CA TYR A 97 3.65 2.33 -1.93
C TYR A 97 2.30 1.66 -2.12
N VAL A 98 1.35 2.44 -2.59
CA VAL A 98 0.02 1.95 -2.96
C VAL A 98 -0.10 2.13 -4.47
N ASP A 99 0.13 1.04 -5.17
CA ASP A 99 0.16 1.05 -6.62
C ASP A 99 -1.17 1.49 -7.22
N LEU A 100 -1.08 2.32 -8.23
CA LEU A 100 -2.22 2.88 -8.99
C LEU A 100 -3.01 3.97 -8.28
N PHE A 101 -2.96 4.08 -6.97
CA PHE A 101 -3.75 5.11 -6.30
C PHE A 101 -3.21 6.50 -6.61
N ASN A 102 -4.00 7.27 -7.33
CA ASN A 102 -3.63 8.62 -7.74
C ASN A 102 -4.47 9.65 -6.97
N GLY A 103 -4.15 9.81 -5.70
CA GLY A 103 -4.87 10.70 -4.83
C GLY A 103 -3.97 11.29 -3.77
N TYR A 104 -4.54 11.54 -2.63
CA TYR A 104 -3.88 12.18 -1.50
C TYR A 104 -3.82 11.23 -0.32
N ALA A 105 -2.91 11.49 0.60
CA ALA A 105 -2.81 10.73 1.81
C ALA A 105 -2.68 11.68 3.00
N TYR A 106 -3.41 11.38 4.05
CA TYR A 106 -3.41 12.15 5.28
C TYR A 106 -3.19 11.22 6.46
N HIS A 107 -2.61 11.72 7.54
CA HIS A 107 -2.44 10.90 8.74
C HIS A 107 -2.95 11.62 9.97
N ASP A 108 -3.35 10.84 10.96
CA ASP A 108 -3.76 11.33 12.27
C ASP A 108 -2.78 10.89 13.37
N ARG A 109 -1.55 10.55 12.98
CA ARG A 109 -0.49 9.99 13.82
C ARG A 109 -0.76 8.55 14.27
N LYS A 110 -1.86 7.98 13.83
CA LYS A 110 -2.23 6.61 14.14
C LYS A 110 -2.43 5.78 12.88
N TYR A 111 -3.09 6.37 11.89
CA TYR A 111 -3.31 5.75 10.59
C TYR A 111 -3.03 6.74 9.47
N ILE A 112 -2.75 6.20 8.30
CA ILE A 112 -2.75 6.95 7.06
C ILE A 112 -4.06 6.65 6.36
N TYR A 113 -4.70 7.67 5.83
CA TYR A 113 -5.96 7.56 5.09
C TYR A 113 -5.72 7.94 3.64
N LEU A 114 -6.16 7.09 2.73
CA LEU A 114 -6.16 7.41 1.31
C LEU A 114 -7.39 8.27 1.00
N SER A 115 -7.24 9.26 0.14
CA SER A 115 -8.34 10.15 -0.20
C SER A 115 -8.24 10.62 -1.64
N VAL A 116 -9.36 10.67 -2.32
CA VAL A 116 -9.44 11.30 -3.65
C VAL A 116 -9.55 12.82 -3.54
N SER A 117 -9.81 13.35 -2.35
CA SER A 117 -9.99 14.78 -2.12
C SER A 117 -8.71 15.45 -1.67
N SER A 118 -8.46 16.65 -2.21
CA SER A 118 -7.36 17.49 -1.74
C SER A 118 -7.69 18.23 -0.43
N ASP A 119 -8.94 18.15 0.00
CA ASP A 119 -9.38 18.81 1.24
C ASP A 119 -9.01 17.95 2.44
N ARG A 120 -8.07 18.45 3.23
CA ARG A 120 -7.58 17.72 4.38
C ARG A 120 -8.64 17.67 5.49
N PRO A 121 -9.02 16.47 5.96
CA PRO A 121 -9.95 16.38 7.09
C PRO A 121 -9.39 17.04 8.35
N LYS A 122 -10.29 17.55 9.16
CA LYS A 122 -9.90 18.17 10.44
C LYS A 122 -9.22 17.15 11.33
N GLY A 123 -8.16 17.56 11.98
CA GLY A 123 -7.41 16.66 12.89
C GLY A 123 -6.40 15.78 12.21
N THR A 124 -6.19 15.98 10.93
CA THR A 124 -5.18 15.22 10.17
C THR A 124 -4.07 16.12 9.67
N TYR A 125 -3.04 15.49 9.15
CA TYR A 125 -1.84 16.15 8.64
C TYR A 125 -1.50 15.59 7.27
N TYR A 126 -0.85 16.37 6.42
CA TYR A 126 -0.40 15.87 5.13
C TYR A 126 0.72 14.85 5.30
N VAL A 127 0.65 13.79 4.52
CA VAL A 127 1.80 12.91 4.33
C VAL A 127 2.70 13.57 3.29
N ASP A 128 3.97 13.71 3.61
CA ASP A 128 4.90 14.37 2.71
C ASP A 128 5.15 13.52 1.46
N PRO A 129 4.80 14.01 0.26
CA PRO A 129 5.04 13.26 -0.97
C PRO A 129 6.52 12.96 -1.21
N PHE A 130 7.40 13.81 -0.74
CA PHE A 130 8.83 13.59 -0.87
C PHE A 130 9.27 12.34 -0.12
N GLU A 131 8.74 12.12 1.07
CA GLU A 131 9.02 10.92 1.85
C GLU A 131 8.51 9.67 1.13
N SER A 132 7.30 9.73 0.59
CA SER A 132 6.73 8.64 -0.21
C SER A 132 7.57 8.36 -1.43
N SER A 133 7.95 9.40 -2.16
CA SER A 133 8.77 9.31 -3.35
C SER A 133 10.11 8.65 -3.07
N GLY A 134 10.80 9.13 -2.04
CA GLY A 134 12.08 8.57 -1.65
C GLY A 134 11.99 7.10 -1.28
N PHE A 135 10.90 6.71 -0.66
CA PHE A 135 10.63 5.32 -0.32
C PHE A 135 10.39 4.47 -1.56
N ASN A 136 9.65 4.99 -2.52
CA ASN A 136 9.24 4.25 -3.71
C ASN A 136 10.34 4.10 -4.76
N GLU A 137 11.32 4.95 -4.74
CA GLU A 137 12.44 4.88 -5.67
C GLU A 137 13.41 3.74 -5.39
N ARG A 138 13.18 3.02 -4.33
CA ARG A 138 13.97 1.84 -4.00
C ARG A 138 13.43 0.60 -4.73
#